data_0b68085fa42a2db6b696d8b6973f9696
#
_entry.id   0b68085fa42a2db6b696d8b6973f9696
#
_cell.length_a   1.000
_cell.length_b   1.000
_cell.length_c   1.000
_cell.angle_alpha   90.00
_cell.angle_beta   90.00
_cell.angle_gamma   90.00
#
_symmetry.space_group_name_H-M   'P 1'
#
loop_
_entity.id
_entity.type
_entity.pdbx_description
1 polymer ?
#
loop_
_entity_poly.entity_id
_entity_poly.type
_entity_poly.pdbx_seq_one_letter_code
_entity_poly.pdbx_strand_id
1 'polypeptide(L)'
;MRLQYLRYLVFLRRVGKFAIRIGVLCVLGFIFFILQHNGVVWFNMPSDKAYPIKGVDVSAHQGQIEWKILKEQGISFAFIKATEGSKWVDKRFAYNFENAHNQGLFVGAYHFFSFDSSGLTQAENFIRNVQNDKSPRSLPPVVDIEFYGTKASNPPSAQSVYKELDKLLLHLEQYYGVKPIIYTTPSFYDMYLRGRYKDNPLWIRSVFFAPHSLWARLFNVYFDKNSWVFWQYNPKGVLKGYSGAEKYIDLNVFNGGQIELEQWLKKNKE
;
A
#
# COMPACT_ATOMS: atom_id res chain seq x y z
N MET A 1 41.01 48.18 20.83
CA MET A 1 39.56 48.41 20.72
C MET A 1 39.03 48.29 19.26
N ARG A 2 39.55 49.06 18.28
CA ARG A 2 39.02 49.06 16.89
C ARG A 2 39.05 47.66 16.18
N LEU A 3 40.10 46.85 16.40
CA LEU A 3 40.26 45.55 15.77
C LEU A 3 39.29 44.49 16.33
N GLN A 4 39.00 44.55 17.63
CA GLN A 4 38.02 43.64 18.26
C GLN A 4 36.59 43.98 17.81
N TYR A 5 36.27 45.26 17.65
CA TYR A 5 34.99 45.70 17.14
C TYR A 5 34.75 45.25 15.68
N LEU A 6 35.76 45.37 14.82
CA LEU A 6 35.70 44.86 13.42
C LEU A 6 35.51 43.35 13.36
N ARG A 7 36.21 42.59 14.19
CA ARG A 7 36.02 41.13 14.29
C ARG A 7 34.59 40.77 14.74
N TYR A 8 34.06 41.49 15.70
CA TYR A 8 32.68 41.31 16.16
C TYR A 8 31.65 41.62 15.08
N LEU A 9 31.81 42.68 14.30
CA LEU A 9 30.94 43.00 13.18
C LEU A 9 31.00 41.94 12.06
N VAL A 10 32.17 41.41 11.75
CA VAL A 10 32.34 40.30 10.78
C VAL A 10 31.67 39.04 11.31
N PHE A 11 31.81 38.74 12.58
CA PHE A 11 31.13 37.59 13.21
C PHE A 11 29.62 37.74 13.13
N LEU A 12 29.04 38.87 13.52
CA LEU A 12 27.61 39.14 13.42
C LEU A 12 27.08 39.00 11.98
N ARG A 13 27.83 39.52 11.00
CA ARG A 13 27.47 39.34 9.57
C ARG A 13 27.49 37.87 9.13
N ARG A 14 28.42 37.06 9.60
CA ARG A 14 28.49 35.64 9.33
C ARG A 14 27.32 34.88 9.95
N VAL A 15 27.01 35.16 11.21
CA VAL A 15 25.87 34.61 11.93
C VAL A 15 24.55 34.98 11.25
N GLY A 16 24.40 36.27 10.86
CA GLY A 16 23.20 36.72 10.13
C GLY A 16 23.03 36.01 8.77
N LYS A 17 24.11 35.89 8.00
CA LYS A 17 24.08 35.13 6.73
C LYS A 17 23.75 33.65 6.93
N PHE A 18 24.27 33.04 8.01
CA PHE A 18 23.96 31.64 8.34
C PHE A 18 22.51 31.47 8.75
N ALA A 19 21.99 32.36 9.59
CA ALA A 19 20.58 32.35 9.98
C ALA A 19 19.63 32.51 8.77
N ILE A 20 19.97 33.45 7.85
CA ILE A 20 19.18 33.62 6.59
C ILE A 20 19.19 32.32 5.77
N ARG A 21 20.34 31.65 5.62
CA ARG A 21 20.43 30.38 4.87
C ARG A 21 19.60 29.29 5.48
N ILE A 22 19.63 29.16 6.82
CA ILE A 22 18.76 28.21 7.54
C ILE A 22 17.29 28.57 7.32
N GLY A 23 16.91 29.85 7.44
CA GLY A 23 15.54 30.29 7.17
C GLY A 23 15.06 29.94 5.76
N VAL A 24 15.89 30.16 4.74
CA VAL A 24 15.58 29.77 3.36
C VAL A 24 15.42 28.26 3.23
N LEU A 25 16.28 27.46 3.82
CA LEU A 25 16.17 25.99 3.80
C LEU A 25 14.90 25.52 4.49
N CYS A 26 14.52 26.11 5.61
CA CYS A 26 13.27 25.80 6.31
C CYS A 26 12.03 26.14 5.44
N VAL A 27 12.04 27.28 4.77
CA VAL A 27 10.95 27.68 3.85
C VAL A 27 10.85 26.72 2.67
N LEU A 28 11.97 26.37 2.05
CA LEU A 28 12.00 25.40 0.94
C LEU A 28 11.52 24.02 1.39
N GLY A 29 11.95 23.56 2.57
CA GLY A 29 11.49 22.32 3.18
C GLY A 29 9.97 22.33 3.44
N PHE A 30 9.45 23.44 3.93
CA PHE A 30 8.02 23.60 4.17
C PHE A 30 7.20 23.63 2.87
N ILE A 31 7.67 24.35 1.85
CA ILE A 31 7.04 24.33 0.50
C ILE A 31 7.04 22.92 -0.06
N PHE A 32 8.18 22.22 0.02
CA PHE A 32 8.28 20.83 -0.43
C PHE A 32 7.28 19.91 0.31
N PHE A 33 7.19 20.05 1.63
CA PHE A 33 6.22 19.32 2.44
C PHE A 33 4.77 19.59 2.00
N ILE A 34 4.41 20.85 1.74
CA ILE A 34 3.08 21.21 1.23
C ILE A 34 2.82 20.57 -0.14
N LEU A 35 3.79 20.64 -1.06
CA LEU A 35 3.65 20.08 -2.41
C LEU A 35 3.47 18.56 -2.35
N GLN A 36 4.22 17.90 -1.48
CA GLN A 36 4.08 16.46 -1.25
C GLN A 36 2.74 16.11 -0.57
N HIS A 37 2.37 16.87 0.46
CA HIS A 37 1.10 16.65 1.16
C HIS A 37 -0.10 16.77 0.21
N ASN A 38 -0.03 17.67 -0.76
CA ASN A 38 -1.07 17.86 -1.78
C ASN A 38 -0.91 16.93 -3.01
N GLY A 39 0.03 15.99 -3.01
CA GLY A 39 0.25 15.06 -4.11
C GLY A 39 0.78 15.70 -5.39
N VAL A 40 1.27 16.95 -5.34
CA VAL A 40 1.84 17.66 -6.50
C VAL A 40 3.22 17.14 -6.85
N VAL A 41 4.02 16.80 -5.83
CA VAL A 41 5.35 16.19 -5.98
C VAL A 41 5.37 14.90 -5.19
N TRP A 42 5.80 13.82 -5.84
CA TRP A 42 6.00 12.52 -5.20
C TRP A 42 7.42 12.05 -5.48
N PHE A 43 8.24 11.96 -4.45
CA PHE A 43 9.66 11.60 -4.61
C PHE A 43 9.93 10.11 -4.54
N ASN A 44 9.00 9.31 -3.98
CA ASN A 44 9.14 7.87 -3.83
C ASN A 44 8.57 7.14 -5.06
N MET A 45 9.09 7.46 -6.25
CA MET A 45 8.64 6.84 -7.49
C MET A 45 9.52 5.64 -7.81
N PRO A 46 8.96 4.42 -7.88
CA PRO A 46 9.69 3.25 -8.36
C PRO A 46 10.09 3.44 -9.82
N SER A 47 11.32 3.07 -10.18
CA SER A 47 11.75 3.14 -11.57
C SER A 47 11.09 2.06 -12.42
N ASP A 48 10.68 2.38 -13.64
CA ASP A 48 10.05 1.45 -14.57
C ASP A 48 10.96 0.27 -14.92
N LYS A 49 12.27 0.47 -14.91
CA LYS A 49 13.26 -0.60 -15.15
C LYS A 49 13.28 -1.62 -14.02
N ALA A 50 13.16 -1.18 -12.76
CA ALA A 50 13.21 -2.07 -11.60
C ALA A 50 11.83 -2.69 -11.29
N TYR A 51 10.74 -1.98 -11.61
CA TYR A 51 9.37 -2.35 -11.31
C TYR A 51 8.47 -2.10 -12.52
N PRO A 52 8.58 -2.90 -13.58
CA PRO A 52 7.81 -2.68 -14.81
C PRO A 52 6.33 -3.01 -14.67
N ILE A 53 5.95 -3.82 -13.67
CA ILE A 53 4.57 -4.26 -13.46
C ILE A 53 3.88 -3.33 -12.46
N LYS A 54 3.04 -2.45 -12.99
CA LYS A 54 2.30 -1.43 -12.24
C LYS A 54 0.87 -1.85 -11.99
N GLY A 55 0.32 -1.44 -10.87
CA GLY A 55 -1.06 -1.72 -10.51
C GLY A 55 -1.70 -0.61 -9.70
N VAL A 56 -2.97 -0.81 -9.44
CA VAL A 56 -3.77 0.05 -8.58
C VAL A 56 -4.49 -0.76 -7.53
N ASP A 57 -4.85 -0.13 -6.42
CA ASP A 57 -5.91 -0.66 -5.57
C ASP A 57 -7.06 0.35 -5.47
N VAL A 58 -8.27 -0.18 -5.45
CA VAL A 58 -9.50 0.60 -5.62
C VAL A 58 -10.64 0.07 -4.78
N SER A 59 -11.60 0.95 -4.53
CA SER A 59 -12.87 0.65 -3.87
C SER A 59 -14.02 1.42 -4.55
N ALA A 60 -15.20 1.40 -3.95
CA ALA A 60 -16.32 2.22 -4.38
C ALA A 60 -16.03 3.72 -4.37
N HIS A 61 -14.98 4.18 -3.68
CA HIS A 61 -14.59 5.59 -3.62
C HIS A 61 -14.13 6.14 -4.98
N GLN A 62 -13.45 5.31 -5.79
CA GLN A 62 -13.05 5.65 -7.16
C GLN A 62 -14.24 5.57 -8.14
N GLY A 63 -15.39 5.06 -7.70
CA GLY A 63 -16.61 5.01 -8.50
C GLY A 63 -16.58 3.97 -9.61
N GLN A 64 -17.13 4.35 -10.75
CA GLN A 64 -17.09 3.52 -11.95
C GLN A 64 -15.75 3.72 -12.64
N ILE A 65 -15.08 2.61 -12.96
CA ILE A 65 -13.74 2.61 -13.55
C ILE A 65 -13.80 2.10 -14.99
N GLU A 66 -13.22 2.87 -15.90
CA GLU A 66 -12.99 2.51 -17.30
C GLU A 66 -11.66 1.77 -17.42
N TRP A 67 -11.67 0.48 -17.12
CA TRP A 67 -10.47 -0.35 -17.01
C TRP A 67 -9.60 -0.37 -18.27
N LYS A 68 -10.20 -0.20 -19.44
CA LYS A 68 -9.46 -0.03 -20.70
C LYS A 68 -8.53 1.19 -20.64
N ILE A 69 -9.04 2.31 -20.13
CA ILE A 69 -8.27 3.56 -20.00
C ILE A 69 -7.12 3.40 -18.98
N LEU A 70 -7.35 2.68 -17.86
CA LEU A 70 -6.30 2.40 -16.90
C LEU A 70 -5.20 1.50 -17.52
N LYS A 71 -5.59 0.47 -18.26
CA LYS A 71 -4.66 -0.41 -18.96
C LYS A 71 -3.80 0.34 -19.98
N GLU A 72 -4.39 1.25 -20.76
CA GLU A 72 -3.67 2.10 -21.71
C GLU A 72 -2.67 3.05 -21.05
N GLN A 73 -2.85 3.33 -19.75
CA GLN A 73 -1.89 4.08 -18.92
C GLN A 73 -0.83 3.18 -18.26
N GLY A 74 -0.75 1.91 -18.64
CA GLY A 74 0.28 0.98 -18.20
C GLY A 74 -0.08 0.18 -16.94
N ILE A 75 -1.33 0.19 -16.50
CA ILE A 75 -1.79 -0.64 -15.38
C ILE A 75 -1.92 -2.09 -15.83
N SER A 76 -1.22 -2.99 -15.13
CA SER A 76 -1.16 -4.43 -15.41
C SER A 76 -1.91 -5.26 -14.39
N PHE A 77 -2.08 -4.78 -13.15
CA PHE A 77 -2.84 -5.47 -12.11
C PHE A 77 -3.71 -4.53 -11.28
N ALA A 78 -4.72 -5.11 -10.63
CA ALA A 78 -5.58 -4.37 -9.72
C ALA A 78 -5.95 -5.22 -8.49
N PHE A 79 -5.96 -4.59 -7.31
CA PHE A 79 -6.63 -5.10 -6.12
C PHE A 79 -7.91 -4.31 -5.89
N ILE A 80 -9.04 -5.00 -5.72
CA ILE A 80 -10.37 -4.39 -5.67
C ILE A 80 -11.02 -4.74 -4.34
N LYS A 81 -11.48 -3.72 -3.60
CA LYS A 81 -12.18 -3.93 -2.33
C LYS A 81 -13.43 -4.76 -2.57
N ALA A 82 -13.52 -5.88 -1.86
CA ALA A 82 -14.71 -6.74 -1.91
C ALA A 82 -15.56 -6.57 -0.66
N THR A 83 -14.94 -6.68 0.51
CA THR A 83 -15.66 -6.72 1.77
C THR A 83 -14.89 -6.03 2.90
N GLU A 84 -15.62 -5.74 3.99
CA GLU A 84 -15.07 -5.23 5.23
C GLU A 84 -15.82 -5.84 6.42
N GLY A 85 -15.07 -6.26 7.44
CA GLY A 85 -15.65 -6.89 8.61
C GLY A 85 -16.61 -8.04 8.25
N SER A 86 -17.58 -8.32 9.11
CA SER A 86 -18.45 -9.49 8.95
C SER A 86 -19.60 -9.33 7.96
N LYS A 87 -19.91 -8.09 7.48
CA LYS A 87 -21.18 -7.85 6.75
C LYS A 87 -21.05 -6.87 5.58
N TRP A 88 -20.11 -5.95 5.63
CA TRP A 88 -20.05 -4.90 4.61
C TRP A 88 -19.49 -5.45 3.29
N VAL A 89 -20.10 -5.05 2.18
CA VAL A 89 -19.72 -5.43 0.81
C VAL A 89 -19.57 -4.17 -0.02
N ASP A 90 -18.48 -4.07 -0.79
CA ASP A 90 -18.25 -2.94 -1.67
C ASP A 90 -19.25 -2.96 -2.83
N LYS A 91 -20.03 -1.89 -2.97
CA LYS A 91 -21.09 -1.77 -3.99
C LYS A 91 -20.59 -1.76 -5.43
N ARG A 92 -19.29 -1.54 -5.64
CA ARG A 92 -18.66 -1.53 -6.96
C ARG A 92 -17.79 -2.76 -7.22
N PHE A 93 -17.68 -3.66 -6.24
CA PHE A 93 -16.80 -4.82 -6.35
C PHE A 93 -17.10 -5.66 -7.60
N ALA A 94 -18.32 -6.16 -7.73
CA ALA A 94 -18.67 -7.05 -8.84
C ALA A 94 -18.39 -6.42 -10.21
N TYR A 95 -18.81 -5.16 -10.39
CA TYR A 95 -18.57 -4.42 -11.63
C TYR A 95 -17.06 -4.24 -11.91
N ASN A 96 -16.31 -3.75 -10.95
CA ASN A 96 -14.89 -3.48 -11.13
C ASN A 96 -14.09 -4.76 -11.32
N PHE A 97 -14.41 -5.81 -10.57
CA PHE A 97 -13.70 -7.10 -10.64
C PHE A 97 -13.87 -7.76 -12.01
N GLU A 98 -15.10 -7.86 -12.50
CA GLU A 98 -15.40 -8.43 -13.80
C GLU A 98 -14.77 -7.62 -14.95
N ASN A 99 -14.96 -6.29 -14.92
CA ASN A 99 -14.46 -5.44 -16.00
C ASN A 99 -12.93 -5.35 -16.04
N ALA A 100 -12.25 -5.41 -14.90
CA ALA A 100 -10.79 -5.48 -14.86
C ALA A 100 -10.28 -6.81 -15.49
N HIS A 101 -10.91 -7.94 -15.15
CA HIS A 101 -10.60 -9.23 -15.77
C HIS A 101 -10.84 -9.21 -17.28
N ASN A 102 -11.96 -8.65 -17.73
CA ASN A 102 -12.31 -8.56 -19.15
C ASN A 102 -11.30 -7.74 -19.96
N GLN A 103 -10.57 -6.81 -19.31
CA GLN A 103 -9.45 -6.11 -19.95
C GLN A 103 -8.14 -6.93 -19.88
N GLY A 104 -8.14 -8.10 -19.27
CA GLY A 104 -6.97 -8.98 -19.17
C GLY A 104 -5.93 -8.47 -18.16
N LEU A 105 -6.32 -7.72 -17.14
CA LEU A 105 -5.45 -7.42 -16.01
C LEU A 105 -5.30 -8.65 -15.10
N PHE A 106 -4.23 -8.65 -14.28
CA PHE A 106 -4.18 -9.52 -13.12
C PHE A 106 -5.04 -8.89 -12.01
N VAL A 107 -6.01 -9.63 -11.48
CA VAL A 107 -7.00 -9.07 -10.55
C VAL A 107 -7.07 -9.87 -9.27
N GLY A 108 -7.04 -9.16 -8.14
CA GLY A 108 -7.26 -9.70 -6.81
C GLY A 108 -8.36 -8.94 -6.07
N ALA A 109 -9.02 -9.63 -5.16
CA ALA A 109 -9.98 -9.03 -4.25
C ALA A 109 -9.34 -8.82 -2.87
N TYR A 110 -9.66 -7.71 -2.18
CA TYR A 110 -9.24 -7.52 -0.81
C TYR A 110 -10.38 -7.37 0.18
N HIS A 111 -10.12 -7.88 1.39
CA HIS A 111 -10.94 -7.76 2.57
C HIS A 111 -10.33 -6.78 3.55
N PHE A 112 -11.04 -5.74 3.94
CA PHE A 112 -10.59 -4.83 5.00
C PHE A 112 -10.92 -5.45 6.37
N PHE A 113 -9.87 -5.76 7.13
CA PHE A 113 -9.97 -6.42 8.41
C PHE A 113 -10.61 -5.53 9.49
N SER A 114 -11.56 -6.07 10.22
CA SER A 114 -12.17 -5.40 11.38
C SER A 114 -11.67 -6.02 12.68
N PHE A 115 -11.13 -5.19 13.57
CA PHE A 115 -10.75 -5.60 14.92
C PHE A 115 -11.94 -5.89 15.84
N ASP A 116 -13.14 -5.52 15.41
CA ASP A 116 -14.38 -5.61 16.19
C ASP A 116 -15.29 -6.76 15.71
N SER A 117 -14.76 -7.64 14.86
CA SER A 117 -15.46 -8.78 14.26
C SER A 117 -14.66 -10.07 14.38
N SER A 118 -15.38 -11.21 14.44
CA SER A 118 -14.74 -12.52 14.41
C SER A 118 -14.05 -12.77 13.06
N GLY A 119 -12.83 -13.31 13.07
CA GLY A 119 -12.11 -13.69 11.85
C GLY A 119 -12.86 -14.71 11.00
N LEU A 120 -13.59 -15.64 11.64
CA LEU A 120 -14.44 -16.61 10.93
C LEU A 120 -15.55 -15.91 10.13
N THR A 121 -16.32 -15.02 10.77
CA THR A 121 -17.43 -14.32 10.09
C THR A 121 -16.94 -13.33 9.03
N GLN A 122 -15.70 -12.80 9.17
CA GLN A 122 -15.04 -12.01 8.14
C GLN A 122 -14.66 -12.88 6.94
N ALA A 123 -14.09 -14.10 7.17
CA ALA A 123 -13.83 -15.06 6.11
C ALA A 123 -15.11 -15.46 5.36
N GLU A 124 -16.17 -15.78 6.08
CA GLU A 124 -17.48 -16.11 5.49
C GLU A 124 -18.04 -14.96 4.64
N ASN A 125 -17.90 -13.70 5.11
CA ASN A 125 -18.33 -12.55 4.33
C ASN A 125 -17.54 -12.45 3.01
N PHE A 126 -16.23 -12.60 3.06
CA PHE A 126 -15.38 -12.57 1.87
C PHE A 126 -15.70 -13.73 0.90
N ILE A 127 -15.77 -14.97 1.39
CA ILE A 127 -16.03 -16.17 0.60
C ILE A 127 -17.39 -16.12 -0.12
N ARG A 128 -18.42 -15.57 0.54
CA ARG A 128 -19.74 -15.41 -0.10
C ARG A 128 -19.75 -14.44 -1.26
N ASN A 129 -18.88 -13.45 -1.27
CA ASN A 129 -18.88 -12.38 -2.26
C ASN A 129 -17.79 -12.49 -3.29
N VAL A 130 -16.75 -13.28 -3.04
CA VAL A 130 -15.60 -13.46 -3.95
C VAL A 130 -15.53 -14.91 -4.39
N GLN A 131 -15.82 -15.15 -5.65
CA GLN A 131 -15.73 -16.51 -6.21
C GLN A 131 -14.28 -16.98 -6.25
N ASN A 132 -14.07 -18.29 -6.06
CA ASN A 132 -12.77 -18.92 -6.24
C ASN A 132 -12.43 -19.05 -7.72
N ASP A 133 -11.99 -17.96 -8.31
CA ASP A 133 -11.58 -17.88 -9.70
C ASP A 133 -10.22 -18.55 -9.92
N LYS A 134 -10.19 -19.57 -10.78
CA LYS A 134 -8.97 -20.32 -11.14
C LYS A 134 -8.29 -19.77 -12.39
N SER A 135 -8.70 -18.61 -12.87
CA SER A 135 -8.05 -17.95 -14.01
C SER A 135 -6.54 -17.79 -13.78
N PRO A 136 -5.72 -17.95 -14.81
CA PRO A 136 -4.27 -17.70 -14.70
C PRO A 136 -3.92 -16.28 -14.25
N ARG A 137 -4.85 -15.34 -14.43
CA ARG A 137 -4.68 -13.92 -14.05
C ARG A 137 -5.35 -13.54 -12.73
N SER A 138 -5.90 -14.52 -11.99
CA SER A 138 -6.40 -14.28 -10.63
C SER A 138 -5.27 -14.24 -9.64
N LEU A 139 -5.17 -13.13 -8.92
CA LEU A 139 -4.28 -12.95 -7.78
C LEU A 139 -4.88 -13.64 -6.53
N PRO A 140 -4.06 -14.07 -5.58
CA PRO A 140 -4.55 -14.58 -4.29
C PRO A 140 -5.44 -13.57 -3.56
N PRO A 141 -6.36 -14.05 -2.69
CA PRO A 141 -7.14 -13.15 -1.83
C PRO A 141 -6.23 -12.31 -0.96
N VAL A 142 -6.64 -11.08 -0.65
CA VAL A 142 -5.87 -10.16 0.19
C VAL A 142 -6.62 -9.88 1.48
N VAL A 143 -5.90 -9.91 2.59
CA VAL A 143 -6.34 -9.37 3.88
C VAL A 143 -5.61 -8.05 4.12
N ASP A 144 -6.35 -6.96 4.06
CA ASP A 144 -5.89 -5.62 4.40
C ASP A 144 -6.04 -5.40 5.90
N ILE A 145 -4.90 -5.41 6.60
CA ILE A 145 -4.87 -5.24 8.05
C ILE A 145 -3.94 -4.08 8.43
N GLU A 146 -4.53 -3.01 8.86
CA GLU A 146 -3.85 -1.79 9.27
C GLU A 146 -4.61 -1.08 10.40
N PHE A 147 -3.97 -0.10 11.04
CA PHE A 147 -4.67 0.71 12.03
C PHE A 147 -5.67 1.67 11.38
N TYR A 148 -6.87 1.72 11.92
CA TYR A 148 -7.90 2.67 11.54
C TYR A 148 -8.60 3.28 12.76
N GLY A 149 -9.22 4.44 12.59
CA GLY A 149 -9.90 5.16 13.67
C GLY A 149 -8.98 5.41 14.87
N THR A 150 -9.41 5.00 16.05
CA THR A 150 -8.64 5.13 17.29
C THR A 150 -7.67 3.99 17.55
N LYS A 151 -7.60 2.97 16.66
CA LYS A 151 -6.78 1.77 16.90
C LYS A 151 -5.28 2.07 16.89
N ALA A 152 -4.82 3.13 16.23
CA ALA A 152 -3.41 3.55 16.28
C ALA A 152 -3.01 4.14 17.64
N SER A 153 -3.92 4.87 18.30
CA SER A 153 -3.69 5.46 19.63
C SER A 153 -4.05 4.52 20.77
N ASN A 154 -4.90 3.52 20.51
CA ASN A 154 -5.29 2.48 21.46
C ASN A 154 -5.23 1.11 20.78
N PRO A 155 -4.02 0.55 20.57
CA PRO A 155 -3.84 -0.69 19.85
C PRO A 155 -4.50 -1.88 20.54
N PRO A 156 -5.17 -2.78 19.79
CA PRO A 156 -5.67 -4.03 20.35
C PRO A 156 -4.53 -4.90 20.91
N SER A 157 -4.84 -5.80 21.85
CA SER A 157 -3.81 -6.75 22.32
C SER A 157 -3.36 -7.68 21.18
N ALA A 158 -2.09 -8.03 21.15
CA ALA A 158 -1.54 -8.94 20.16
C ALA A 158 -2.29 -10.29 20.11
N GLN A 159 -2.66 -10.81 21.29
CA GLN A 159 -3.44 -12.05 21.38
C GLN A 159 -4.81 -11.93 20.69
N SER A 160 -5.50 -10.81 20.84
CA SER A 160 -6.79 -10.56 20.18
C SER A 160 -6.62 -10.49 18.66
N VAL A 161 -5.60 -9.76 18.19
CA VAL A 161 -5.29 -9.65 16.75
C VAL A 161 -4.99 -11.03 16.17
N TYR A 162 -4.08 -11.79 16.78
CA TYR A 162 -3.69 -13.10 16.26
C TYR A 162 -4.85 -14.08 16.24
N LYS A 163 -5.66 -14.12 17.29
CA LYS A 163 -6.82 -15.02 17.39
C LYS A 163 -7.77 -14.85 16.20
N GLU A 164 -8.03 -13.63 15.78
CA GLU A 164 -9.01 -13.39 14.71
C GLU A 164 -8.35 -13.39 13.32
N LEU A 165 -7.11 -12.91 13.21
CA LEU A 165 -6.35 -12.96 11.95
C LEU A 165 -6.03 -14.39 11.54
N ASP A 166 -5.58 -15.24 12.48
CA ASP A 166 -5.25 -16.65 12.21
C ASP A 166 -6.49 -17.40 11.67
N LYS A 167 -7.68 -17.15 12.24
CA LYS A 167 -8.93 -17.75 11.75
C LYS A 167 -9.27 -17.29 10.35
N LEU A 168 -9.19 -15.99 10.10
CA LEU A 168 -9.48 -15.43 8.77
C LEU A 168 -8.56 -16.02 7.72
N LEU A 169 -7.24 -15.97 7.95
CA LEU A 169 -6.25 -16.47 7.00
C LEU A 169 -6.42 -17.96 6.73
N LEU A 170 -6.63 -18.78 7.78
CA LEU A 170 -6.83 -20.22 7.64
C LEU A 170 -8.07 -20.55 6.78
N HIS A 171 -9.21 -19.91 7.03
CA HIS A 171 -10.42 -20.20 6.27
C HIS A 171 -10.33 -19.74 4.81
N LEU A 172 -9.67 -18.59 4.57
CA LEU A 172 -9.42 -18.15 3.20
C LEU A 172 -8.47 -19.10 2.47
N GLU A 173 -7.39 -19.55 3.12
CA GLU A 173 -6.46 -20.51 2.54
C GLU A 173 -7.14 -21.83 2.21
N GLN A 174 -7.96 -22.36 3.13
CA GLN A 174 -8.71 -23.61 2.90
C GLN A 174 -9.68 -23.50 1.73
N TYR A 175 -10.36 -22.39 1.57
CA TYR A 175 -11.34 -22.20 0.50
C TYR A 175 -10.69 -21.93 -0.87
N TYR A 176 -9.70 -21.05 -0.90
CA TYR A 176 -9.05 -20.65 -2.16
C TYR A 176 -7.91 -21.58 -2.59
N GLY A 177 -7.37 -22.38 -1.66
CA GLY A 177 -6.26 -23.28 -1.90
C GLY A 177 -4.92 -22.60 -2.09
N VAL A 178 -4.81 -21.31 -1.68
CA VAL A 178 -3.60 -20.50 -1.77
C VAL A 178 -3.45 -19.65 -0.52
N LYS A 179 -2.21 -19.33 -0.13
CA LYS A 179 -1.94 -18.41 0.98
C LYS A 179 -2.48 -17.01 0.66
N PRO A 180 -3.34 -16.42 1.52
CA PRO A 180 -3.74 -15.03 1.35
C PRO A 180 -2.55 -14.07 1.42
N ILE A 181 -2.58 -13.03 0.60
CA ILE A 181 -1.66 -11.90 0.72
C ILE A 181 -2.06 -11.08 1.95
N ILE A 182 -1.09 -10.62 2.72
CA ILE A 182 -1.32 -9.67 3.80
C ILE A 182 -0.88 -8.28 3.32
N TYR A 183 -1.84 -7.34 3.18
CA TYR A 183 -1.53 -5.93 3.05
C TYR A 183 -1.44 -5.29 4.42
N THR A 184 -0.43 -4.44 4.62
CA THR A 184 -0.22 -3.77 5.90
C THR A 184 0.66 -2.53 5.79
N THR A 185 0.65 -1.72 6.85
CA THR A 185 1.55 -0.58 7.05
C THR A 185 2.78 -0.99 7.87
N PRO A 186 3.92 -0.27 7.76
CA PRO A 186 5.13 -0.59 8.53
C PRO A 186 4.90 -0.63 10.04
N SER A 187 4.13 0.31 10.59
CA SER A 187 3.85 0.36 12.02
C SER A 187 3.04 -0.84 12.51
N PHE A 188 2.06 -1.28 11.73
CA PHE A 188 1.28 -2.47 12.05
C PHE A 188 2.11 -3.75 11.92
N TYR A 189 2.90 -3.83 10.84
CA TYR A 189 3.82 -4.96 10.63
C TYR A 189 4.79 -5.14 11.81
N ASP A 190 5.42 -4.05 12.26
CA ASP A 190 6.38 -4.11 13.36
C ASP A 190 5.74 -4.55 14.67
N MET A 191 4.51 -4.12 14.92
CA MET A 191 3.83 -4.42 16.18
C MET A 191 3.28 -5.85 16.24
N TYR A 192 2.77 -6.38 15.11
CA TYR A 192 2.02 -7.64 15.13
C TYR A 192 2.51 -8.71 14.17
N LEU A 193 3.11 -8.35 13.04
CA LEU A 193 3.37 -9.33 11.98
C LEU A 193 4.85 -9.76 11.90
N ARG A 194 5.75 -8.95 12.41
CA ARG A 194 7.20 -9.25 12.35
C ARG A 194 7.52 -10.59 12.99
N GLY A 195 8.10 -11.50 12.18
CA GLY A 195 8.46 -12.85 12.62
C GLY A 195 7.32 -13.88 12.59
N ARG A 196 6.06 -13.43 12.37
CA ARG A 196 4.90 -14.30 12.10
C ARG A 196 4.54 -14.25 10.62
N TYR A 197 3.63 -15.07 10.18
CA TYR A 197 3.04 -15.05 8.82
C TYR A 197 4.07 -14.99 7.69
N LYS A 198 5.25 -15.58 7.88
CA LYS A 198 6.35 -15.55 6.90
C LYS A 198 6.01 -16.25 5.59
N ASP A 199 5.07 -17.21 5.66
CA ASP A 199 4.60 -17.96 4.49
C ASP A 199 3.51 -17.21 3.71
N ASN A 200 2.94 -16.15 4.28
CA ASN A 200 1.99 -15.31 3.58
C ASN A 200 2.73 -14.26 2.74
N PRO A 201 2.37 -14.11 1.46
CA PRO A 201 2.92 -13.02 0.65
C PRO A 201 2.58 -11.66 1.27
N LEU A 202 3.53 -10.74 1.27
CA LEU A 202 3.37 -9.41 1.87
C LEU A 202 3.16 -8.35 0.78
N TRP A 203 2.12 -7.55 0.93
CA TRP A 203 1.91 -6.31 0.20
C TRP A 203 2.09 -5.15 1.19
N ILE A 204 3.18 -4.40 1.04
CA ILE A 204 3.56 -3.36 2.00
C ILE A 204 3.19 -1.96 1.51
N ARG A 205 2.58 -1.17 2.38
CA ARG A 205 2.41 0.27 2.16
C ARG A 205 3.65 1.02 2.64
N SER A 206 4.43 1.58 1.74
CA SER A 206 5.58 2.40 2.08
C SER A 206 5.65 3.62 1.16
N VAL A 207 5.06 4.72 1.64
CA VAL A 207 4.80 5.91 0.82
C VAL A 207 5.93 6.94 0.83
N PHE A 208 6.82 6.90 1.82
CA PHE A 208 7.91 7.87 1.93
C PHE A 208 9.25 7.34 1.40
N PHE A 209 9.49 6.04 1.53
CA PHE A 209 10.76 5.43 1.13
C PHE A 209 10.49 4.10 0.41
N ALA A 210 11.35 3.77 -0.57
CA ALA A 210 11.34 2.42 -1.11
C ALA A 210 11.63 1.42 0.04
N PRO A 211 10.90 0.31 0.16
CA PRO A 211 10.94 -0.55 1.35
C PRO A 211 12.34 -1.06 1.72
N HIS A 212 13.22 -1.26 0.73
CA HIS A 212 14.58 -1.76 0.91
C HIS A 212 15.67 -0.68 0.79
N SER A 213 15.30 0.61 0.85
CA SER A 213 16.26 1.71 0.72
C SER A 213 17.05 1.96 2.02
N LEU A 214 18.20 2.62 1.89
CA LEU A 214 18.96 3.08 3.05
C LEU A 214 18.12 4.01 3.95
N TRP A 215 17.31 4.87 3.36
CA TRP A 215 16.41 5.76 4.10
C TRP A 215 15.36 4.98 4.90
N ALA A 216 14.75 3.94 4.30
CA ALA A 216 13.84 3.06 5.03
C ALA A 216 14.53 2.41 6.24
N ARG A 217 15.80 2.01 6.10
CA ARG A 217 16.60 1.47 7.20
C ARG A 217 16.86 2.50 8.30
N LEU A 218 17.23 3.73 7.94
CA LEU A 218 17.49 4.80 8.91
C LEU A 218 16.23 5.20 9.70
N PHE A 219 15.05 5.12 9.09
CA PHE A 219 13.77 5.43 9.73
C PHE A 219 13.05 4.19 10.30
N ASN A 220 13.74 3.04 10.39
CA ASN A 220 13.22 1.78 10.94
C ASN A 220 11.92 1.27 10.27
N VAL A 221 11.77 1.52 8.97
CA VAL A 221 10.67 1.03 8.13
C VAL A 221 11.20 0.15 6.99
N TYR A 222 12.29 -0.55 7.25
CA TYR A 222 13.00 -1.35 6.26
C TYR A 222 12.40 -2.75 6.14
N PHE A 223 12.25 -3.18 4.88
CA PHE A 223 11.91 -4.55 4.50
C PHE A 223 12.97 -5.09 3.56
N ASP A 224 13.42 -6.32 3.79
CA ASP A 224 14.29 -6.99 2.84
C ASP A 224 13.60 -7.11 1.47
N LYS A 225 14.36 -6.96 0.40
CA LYS A 225 13.82 -6.98 -0.96
C LYS A 225 13.00 -8.24 -1.27
N ASN A 226 13.35 -9.37 -0.68
CA ASN A 226 12.67 -10.64 -0.88
C ASN A 226 11.53 -10.92 0.12
N SER A 227 11.27 -10.02 1.06
CA SER A 227 10.25 -10.20 2.09
C SER A 227 8.87 -9.64 1.71
N TRP A 228 8.74 -9.02 0.55
CA TRP A 228 7.49 -8.46 0.06
C TRP A 228 7.31 -8.75 -1.43
N VAL A 229 6.06 -8.81 -1.85
CA VAL A 229 5.65 -9.14 -3.24
C VAL A 229 5.07 -7.93 -3.94
N PHE A 230 4.24 -7.16 -3.25
CA PHE A 230 3.66 -5.92 -3.75
C PHE A 230 4.02 -4.74 -2.86
N TRP A 231 4.10 -3.57 -3.47
CA TRP A 231 4.41 -2.32 -2.78
C TRP A 231 3.46 -1.22 -3.25
N GLN A 232 2.64 -0.71 -2.30
CA GLN A 232 1.87 0.52 -2.48
C GLN A 232 2.78 1.70 -2.16
N TYR A 233 3.13 2.46 -3.18
CA TYR A 233 4.14 3.52 -3.08
C TYR A 233 3.55 4.92 -3.10
N ASN A 234 2.34 5.11 -3.64
CA ASN A 234 1.71 6.42 -3.78
C ASN A 234 0.19 6.34 -3.59
N PRO A 235 -0.34 6.85 -2.46
CA PRO A 235 -1.78 6.89 -2.20
C PRO A 235 -2.47 8.11 -2.83
N LYS A 236 -1.76 8.90 -3.63
CA LYS A 236 -2.26 10.12 -4.26
C LYS A 236 -1.97 10.15 -5.77
N GLY A 237 -2.02 8.99 -6.40
CA GLY A 237 -1.90 8.86 -7.84
C GLY A 237 -3.08 9.55 -8.54
N VAL A 238 -2.83 10.07 -9.74
CA VAL A 238 -3.87 10.63 -10.60
C VAL A 238 -3.78 9.95 -11.96
N LEU A 239 -4.82 9.22 -12.30
CA LEU A 239 -4.98 8.57 -13.60
C LEU A 239 -6.29 9.06 -14.23
N LYS A 240 -6.46 8.79 -15.51
CA LYS A 240 -7.74 8.98 -16.21
C LYS A 240 -8.57 7.70 -16.13
N GLY A 241 -9.89 7.80 -16.24
CA GLY A 241 -10.77 6.64 -16.39
C GLY A 241 -11.46 6.20 -15.10
N TYR A 242 -11.58 7.06 -14.10
CA TYR A 242 -12.47 6.84 -12.96
C TYR A 242 -13.22 8.14 -12.60
N SER A 243 -14.41 8.01 -11.99
CA SER A 243 -15.36 9.10 -11.82
C SER A 243 -16.00 9.15 -10.42
N GLY A 244 -15.34 8.58 -9.41
CA GLY A 244 -15.82 8.59 -8.03
C GLY A 244 -15.64 9.93 -7.33
N ALA A 245 -16.04 9.97 -6.05
CA ALA A 245 -15.85 11.12 -5.18
C ALA A 245 -14.37 11.30 -4.79
N GLU A 246 -13.58 10.21 -4.83
CA GLU A 246 -12.15 10.25 -4.53
C GLU A 246 -11.36 10.71 -5.77
N LYS A 247 -10.58 11.77 -5.58
CA LYS A 247 -9.72 12.34 -6.61
C LYS A 247 -8.51 11.46 -6.91
N TYR A 248 -8.05 10.70 -5.93
CA TYR A 248 -6.81 9.95 -5.99
C TYR A 248 -7.06 8.45 -6.13
N ILE A 249 -6.07 7.78 -6.70
CA ILE A 249 -6.01 6.32 -6.82
C ILE A 249 -4.67 5.84 -6.28
N ASP A 250 -4.70 4.74 -5.53
CA ASP A 250 -3.50 4.15 -4.95
C ASP A 250 -2.68 3.43 -6.01
N LEU A 251 -1.38 3.79 -6.09
CA LEU A 251 -0.47 3.23 -7.08
C LEU A 251 0.45 2.20 -6.44
N ASN A 252 0.59 1.09 -7.14
CA ASN A 252 1.30 -0.09 -6.71
C ASN A 252 2.30 -0.58 -7.74
N VAL A 253 3.26 -1.38 -7.28
CA VAL A 253 4.14 -2.18 -8.14
C VAL A 253 4.28 -3.59 -7.61
N PHE A 254 4.52 -4.53 -8.52
CA PHE A 254 4.98 -5.87 -8.20
C PHE A 254 6.51 -5.90 -8.10
N ASN A 255 7.06 -6.72 -7.21
CA ASN A 255 8.49 -6.86 -6.99
C ASN A 255 9.13 -7.82 -8.01
N GLY A 256 9.11 -7.44 -9.25
CA GLY A 256 9.64 -8.21 -10.37
C GLY A 256 9.06 -7.80 -11.71
N GLY A 257 9.40 -8.54 -12.76
CA GLY A 257 8.84 -8.38 -14.09
C GLY A 257 7.68 -9.33 -14.37
N GLN A 258 7.24 -9.38 -15.63
CA GLN A 258 6.10 -10.19 -16.07
C GLN A 258 6.33 -11.70 -15.83
N ILE A 259 7.52 -12.19 -16.16
CA ILE A 259 7.87 -13.61 -16.01
C ILE A 259 7.86 -14.01 -14.53
N GLU A 260 8.43 -13.17 -13.67
CA GLU A 260 8.46 -13.41 -12.23
C GLU A 260 7.05 -13.39 -11.63
N LEU A 261 6.15 -12.52 -12.11
CA LEU A 261 4.74 -12.51 -11.66
C LEU A 261 4.02 -13.80 -12.03
N GLU A 262 4.17 -14.25 -13.27
CA GLU A 262 3.52 -15.49 -13.75
C GLU A 262 4.08 -16.73 -13.02
N GLN A 263 5.39 -16.79 -12.81
CA GLN A 263 6.03 -17.86 -12.03
C GLN A 263 5.59 -17.85 -10.57
N TRP A 264 5.53 -16.67 -9.97
CA TRP A 264 5.06 -16.51 -8.59
C TRP A 264 3.61 -16.97 -8.43
N LEU A 265 2.74 -16.62 -9.36
CA LEU A 265 1.35 -17.07 -9.36
C LEU A 265 1.22 -18.59 -9.51
N LYS A 266 2.00 -19.19 -10.41
CA LYS A 266 2.01 -20.64 -10.61
C LYS A 266 2.43 -21.36 -9.32
N LYS A 267 3.54 -20.96 -8.73
CA LYS A 267 4.08 -21.55 -7.49
C LYS A 267 3.10 -21.46 -6.31
N ASN A 268 2.30 -20.38 -6.21
CA ASN A 268 1.34 -20.21 -5.13
C ASN A 268 0.02 -20.97 -5.36
N LYS A 269 -0.20 -21.54 -6.55
CA LYS A 269 -1.39 -22.34 -6.89
C LYS A 269 -1.13 -23.84 -6.87
N GLU A 270 0.14 -24.26 -6.79
CA GLU A 270 0.59 -25.64 -6.59
C GLU A 270 0.67 -25.97 -5.09
#